data_603cd01befe4f0d0cf269d10cf2f041f
#
_entry.id   603cd01befe4f0d0cf269d10cf2f041f
#
_cell.length_a   1.000
_cell.length_b   1.000
_cell.length_c   1.000
_cell.angle_alpha   90.00
_cell.angle_beta   90.00
_cell.angle_gamma   90.00
#
_symmetry.space_group_name_H-M   'P 1'
#
loop_
_entity.id
_entity.type
_entity.pdbx_description
1 polymer ?
#
loop_
_entity_poly.entity_id
_entity_poly.type
_entity_poly.pdbx_seq_one_letter_code
_entity_poly.pdbx_strand_id
1 'polypeptide(L)'
;MSQIEHEHQRPAPLEPPTGEESPLQAHTPNHISLDKRAAYLMISSLIIAYAVASLIRDDFYIWLPSRRGQALSENLRGSAAWLAAAAAFAAASNLLAVVVDHYDKRNNETNYRAYAKWSLGLAAALLVLAFAAHGINNHYPA
;
A
#
# COMPACT_ATOMS: atom_id res chain seq x y z
N MET A 1 41.21 -75.79 13.98
CA MET A 1 39.87 -75.52 14.58
C MET A 1 39.73 -74.04 14.61
N SER A 2 39.05 -73.50 13.58
CA SER A 2 38.84 -72.06 13.40
C SER A 2 37.39 -71.77 13.71
N GLN A 3 37.13 -71.07 14.75
CA GLN A 3 35.78 -70.57 15.13
C GLN A 3 35.51 -69.30 14.33
N ILE A 4 34.56 -69.37 13.44
CA ILE A 4 34.03 -68.22 12.72
C ILE A 4 32.93 -67.65 13.62
N GLU A 5 33.25 -66.50 14.28
CA GLU A 5 32.25 -65.69 14.98
C GLU A 5 31.37 -64.97 13.94
N HIS A 6 30.14 -65.44 13.85
CA HIS A 6 29.09 -64.71 13.16
C HIS A 6 28.65 -63.53 14.02
N GLU A 7 29.24 -62.37 13.76
CA GLU A 7 28.79 -61.11 14.30
C GLU A 7 27.39 -60.79 13.77
N HIS A 8 26.41 -60.92 14.65
CA HIS A 8 25.00 -60.60 14.38
C HIS A 8 24.91 -59.07 14.18
N GLN A 9 24.91 -58.63 12.91
CA GLN A 9 24.61 -57.25 12.55
C GLN A 9 23.16 -56.97 13.02
N ARG A 10 23.07 -56.25 14.13
CA ARG A 10 21.81 -55.71 14.62
C ARG A 10 21.30 -54.66 13.59
N PRO A 11 20.08 -54.80 13.02
CA PRO A 11 19.56 -53.79 12.10
C PRO A 11 19.50 -52.45 12.82
N ALA A 12 19.99 -51.40 12.14
CA ALA A 12 19.96 -50.03 12.64
C ALA A 12 18.50 -49.66 12.99
N PRO A 13 18.27 -48.93 14.08
CA PRO A 13 16.96 -48.41 14.40
C PRO A 13 16.46 -47.58 13.23
N LEU A 14 15.27 -47.92 12.73
CA LEU A 14 14.56 -47.09 11.76
C LEU A 14 14.38 -45.70 12.40
N GLU A 15 15.12 -44.72 11.88
CA GLU A 15 14.85 -43.32 12.23
C GLU A 15 13.39 -43.05 11.92
N PRO A 16 12.63 -42.50 12.87
CA PRO A 16 11.26 -42.09 12.60
C PRO A 16 11.33 -41.05 11.46
N PRO A 17 10.36 -41.04 10.52
CA PRO A 17 10.32 -40.05 9.45
C PRO A 17 10.30 -38.68 10.10
N THR A 18 11.40 -37.94 9.99
CA THR A 18 11.51 -36.51 10.31
C THR A 18 10.80 -35.70 9.24
N GLY A 19 9.55 -36.06 8.99
CA GLY A 19 8.55 -35.22 8.34
C GLY A 19 7.79 -34.48 9.42
N GLU A 20 8.46 -33.69 10.25
CA GLU A 20 7.80 -32.59 10.90
C GLU A 20 7.40 -31.62 9.78
N GLU A 21 6.19 -31.84 9.22
CA GLU A 21 5.44 -30.78 8.60
C GLU A 21 5.48 -29.63 9.59
N SER A 22 6.36 -28.69 9.31
CA SER A 22 6.46 -27.43 10.03
C SER A 22 5.03 -26.91 10.19
N PRO A 23 4.50 -26.80 11.44
CA PRO A 23 3.13 -26.35 11.61
C PRO A 23 3.01 -25.07 10.80
N LEU A 24 2.11 -25.08 9.81
CA LEU A 24 1.81 -23.93 8.95
C LEU A 24 1.93 -22.68 9.83
N GLN A 25 3.01 -21.94 9.67
CA GLN A 25 3.26 -20.76 10.48
C GLN A 25 2.02 -19.90 10.31
N ALA A 26 1.18 -19.92 11.36
CA ALA A 26 -0.06 -19.16 11.36
C ALA A 26 0.36 -17.72 11.04
N HIS A 27 -0.03 -17.26 9.85
CA HIS A 27 0.25 -15.90 9.39
C HIS A 27 -0.18 -14.93 10.50
N THR A 28 0.79 -14.27 11.10
CA THR A 28 0.52 -13.25 12.12
C THR A 28 0.25 -11.95 11.36
N PRO A 29 -1.00 -11.50 11.23
CA PRO A 29 -1.31 -10.27 10.52
C PRO A 29 -0.53 -9.11 11.13
N ASN A 30 -0.14 -8.18 10.29
CA ASN A 30 0.61 -7.00 10.69
C ASN A 30 -0.10 -6.27 11.84
N HIS A 31 0.52 -6.22 13.03
CA HIS A 31 -0.14 -5.71 14.24
C HIS A 31 -0.15 -4.17 14.21
N ILE A 32 -1.23 -3.59 13.71
CA ILE A 32 -1.44 -2.14 13.72
C ILE A 32 -2.34 -1.77 14.92
N SER A 33 -1.90 -0.80 15.73
CA SER A 33 -2.69 -0.31 16.86
C SER A 33 -4.03 0.26 16.40
N LEU A 34 -5.05 0.17 17.26
CA LEU A 34 -6.40 0.67 16.97
C LEU A 34 -6.40 2.14 16.55
N ASP A 35 -5.60 2.96 17.23
CA ASP A 35 -5.49 4.41 16.96
C ASP A 35 -4.98 4.68 15.53
N LYS A 36 -3.97 3.94 15.08
CA LYS A 36 -3.46 4.05 13.70
C LYS A 36 -4.49 3.64 12.67
N ARG A 37 -5.24 2.56 12.92
CA ARG A 37 -6.32 2.11 12.02
C ARG A 37 -7.42 3.15 11.92
N ALA A 38 -7.87 3.67 13.06
CA ALA A 38 -8.87 4.74 13.10
C ALA A 38 -8.37 5.99 12.35
N ALA A 39 -7.11 6.38 12.57
CA ALA A 39 -6.51 7.51 11.87
C ALA A 39 -6.45 7.29 10.34
N TYR A 40 -6.03 6.12 9.86
CA TYR A 40 -5.98 5.83 8.43
C TYR A 40 -7.37 5.82 7.77
N LEU A 41 -8.38 5.25 8.44
CA LEU A 41 -9.77 5.30 7.97
C LEU A 41 -10.30 6.73 7.93
N MET A 42 -10.07 7.52 8.95
CA MET A 42 -10.51 8.90 9.02
C MET A 42 -9.83 9.75 7.94
N ILE A 43 -8.50 9.67 7.83
CA ILE A 43 -7.74 10.45 6.82
C ILE A 43 -8.15 10.05 5.41
N SER A 44 -8.25 8.75 5.10
CA SER A 44 -8.68 8.30 3.77
C SER A 44 -10.09 8.77 3.43
N SER A 45 -11.03 8.73 4.40
CA SER A 45 -12.39 9.22 4.21
C SER A 45 -12.44 10.73 3.94
N LEU A 46 -11.64 11.52 4.67
CA LEU A 46 -11.53 12.96 4.44
C LEU A 46 -10.94 13.28 3.06
N ILE A 47 -9.89 12.55 2.63
CA ILE A 47 -9.29 12.71 1.30
C ILE A 47 -10.32 12.40 0.21
N ILE A 48 -11.06 11.29 0.35
CA ILE A 48 -12.11 10.90 -0.61
C ILE A 48 -13.21 11.95 -0.66
N ALA A 49 -13.72 12.39 0.50
CA ALA A 49 -14.77 13.41 0.56
C ALA A 49 -14.30 14.73 -0.08
N TYR A 50 -13.07 15.15 0.19
CA TYR A 50 -12.48 16.32 -0.43
C TYR A 50 -12.36 16.18 -1.95
N ALA A 51 -11.83 15.04 -2.44
CA ALA A 51 -11.68 14.79 -3.86
C ALA A 51 -13.04 14.80 -4.59
N VAL A 52 -14.06 14.15 -4.00
CA VAL A 52 -15.43 14.17 -4.56
C VAL A 52 -16.00 15.59 -4.60
N ALA A 53 -15.88 16.34 -3.50
CA ALA A 53 -16.36 17.72 -3.43
C ALA A 53 -15.65 18.64 -4.44
N SER A 54 -14.35 18.43 -4.64
CA SER A 54 -13.55 19.16 -5.63
C SER A 54 -13.99 18.86 -7.07
N LEU A 55 -14.30 17.60 -7.38
CA LEU A 55 -14.82 17.21 -8.70
C LEU A 55 -16.20 17.83 -8.97
N ILE A 56 -17.09 17.87 -7.98
CA ILE A 56 -18.43 18.47 -8.12
C ILE A 56 -18.34 19.98 -8.40
N ARG A 57 -17.33 20.65 -7.81
CA ARG A 57 -17.13 22.09 -7.96
C ARG A 57 -16.23 22.45 -9.14
N ASP A 58 -15.62 21.47 -9.80
CA ASP A 58 -14.52 21.67 -10.76
C ASP A 58 -13.41 22.58 -10.23
N ASP A 59 -13.08 22.42 -8.96
CA ASP A 59 -12.11 23.27 -8.24
C ASP A 59 -11.36 22.46 -7.20
N PHE A 60 -10.12 22.07 -7.51
CA PHE A 60 -9.26 21.31 -6.62
C PHE A 60 -8.15 22.21 -6.08
N TYR A 61 -8.31 22.64 -4.83
CA TYR A 61 -7.32 23.48 -4.16
C TYR A 61 -6.18 22.66 -3.59
N ILE A 62 -4.94 23.02 -3.92
CA ILE A 62 -3.73 22.43 -3.37
C ILE A 62 -2.97 23.50 -2.58
N TRP A 63 -2.61 23.16 -1.36
CA TRP A 63 -1.72 23.96 -0.54
C TRP A 63 -0.48 23.15 -0.19
N LEU A 64 0.70 23.62 -0.65
CA LEU A 64 1.99 22.98 -0.38
C LEU A 64 2.85 23.96 0.45
N PRO A 65 3.21 23.56 1.69
CA PRO A 65 4.12 24.37 2.49
C PRO A 65 5.50 24.41 1.82
N SER A 66 6.05 25.61 1.59
CA SER A 66 7.39 25.77 1.07
C SER A 66 8.38 26.04 2.20
N ARG A 67 9.56 25.43 2.11
CA ARG A 67 10.66 25.66 3.07
C ARG A 67 11.16 27.11 3.09
N ARG A 68 10.84 27.91 2.08
CA ARG A 68 11.24 29.33 1.96
C ARG A 68 10.19 30.32 2.47
N GLY A 69 9.16 29.83 3.20
CA GLY A 69 8.13 30.68 3.81
C GLY A 69 7.01 31.13 2.88
N GLN A 70 7.11 30.87 1.57
CA GLN A 70 6.02 31.12 0.63
C GLN A 70 5.29 29.81 0.38
N ALA A 71 4.03 29.69 0.82
CA ALA A 71 3.21 28.54 0.48
C ALA A 71 2.84 28.59 -1.01
N LEU A 72 3.04 27.49 -1.72
CA LEU A 72 2.47 27.31 -3.05
C LEU A 72 1.00 26.93 -2.87
N SER A 73 0.10 27.79 -3.31
CA SER A 73 -1.34 27.51 -3.30
C SER A 73 -1.89 27.69 -4.71
N GLU A 74 -2.55 26.65 -5.22
CA GLU A 74 -3.08 26.65 -6.58
C GLU A 74 -4.47 26.05 -6.61
N ASN A 75 -5.34 26.62 -7.45
CA ASN A 75 -6.65 26.09 -7.78
C ASN A 75 -6.58 25.42 -9.14
N LEU A 76 -6.68 24.09 -9.14
CA LEU A 76 -6.71 23.29 -10.35
C LEU A 76 -8.16 23.13 -10.84
N ARG A 77 -8.38 23.34 -12.15
CA ARG A 77 -9.71 23.24 -12.79
C ARG A 77 -9.66 22.36 -14.03
N GLY A 78 -10.83 21.90 -14.47
CA GLY A 78 -10.95 21.03 -15.64
C GLY A 78 -10.14 19.75 -15.52
N SER A 79 -9.40 19.41 -16.57
CA SER A 79 -8.59 18.18 -16.61
C SER A 79 -7.54 18.10 -15.47
N ALA A 80 -6.99 19.23 -15.04
CA ALA A 80 -6.06 19.28 -13.92
C ALA A 80 -6.72 18.90 -12.59
N ALA A 81 -7.95 19.35 -12.33
CA ALA A 81 -8.72 18.98 -11.14
C ALA A 81 -9.05 17.47 -11.14
N TRP A 82 -9.41 16.91 -12.30
CA TRP A 82 -9.69 15.47 -12.44
C TRP A 82 -8.46 14.62 -12.15
N LEU A 83 -7.29 15.02 -12.67
CA LEU A 83 -6.02 14.32 -12.41
C LEU A 83 -5.62 14.42 -10.93
N ALA A 84 -5.80 15.58 -10.32
CA ALA A 84 -5.51 15.78 -8.90
C ALA A 84 -6.47 14.96 -8.01
N ALA A 85 -7.74 14.89 -8.35
CA ALA A 85 -8.70 14.02 -7.64
C ALA A 85 -8.35 12.54 -7.79
N ALA A 86 -7.96 12.09 -8.99
CA ALA A 86 -7.49 10.73 -9.21
C ALA A 86 -6.23 10.41 -8.38
N ALA A 87 -5.30 11.37 -8.25
CA ALA A 87 -4.14 11.25 -7.37
C ALA A 87 -4.56 11.12 -5.90
N ALA A 88 -5.54 11.91 -5.44
CA ALA A 88 -6.08 11.83 -4.09
C ALA A 88 -6.75 10.47 -3.82
N PHE A 89 -7.54 9.92 -4.76
CA PHE A 89 -8.10 8.57 -4.64
C PHE A 89 -7.03 7.50 -4.57
N ALA A 90 -5.96 7.60 -5.38
CA ALA A 90 -4.84 6.66 -5.31
C ALA A 90 -4.12 6.74 -3.95
N ALA A 91 -3.93 7.93 -3.39
CA ALA A 91 -3.34 8.12 -2.06
C ALA A 91 -4.26 7.58 -0.96
N ALA A 92 -5.57 7.82 -1.02
CA ALA A 92 -6.54 7.28 -0.07
C ALA A 92 -6.59 5.75 -0.11
N SER A 93 -6.55 5.15 -1.30
CA SER A 93 -6.53 3.69 -1.47
C SER A 93 -5.28 3.04 -0.87
N ASN A 94 -4.14 3.75 -0.88
CA ASN A 94 -2.92 3.31 -0.19
C ASN A 94 -3.15 3.17 1.31
N LEU A 95 -3.75 4.17 1.95
CA LEU A 95 -4.07 4.14 3.39
C LEU A 95 -5.07 3.03 3.72
N LEU A 96 -6.09 2.84 2.88
CA LEU A 96 -7.07 1.78 3.05
C LEU A 96 -6.45 0.40 2.89
N ALA A 97 -5.51 0.21 1.95
CA ALA A 97 -4.82 -1.07 1.77
C ALA A 97 -4.07 -1.51 3.04
N VAL A 98 -3.46 -0.57 3.77
CA VAL A 98 -2.80 -0.86 5.05
C VAL A 98 -3.79 -1.36 6.11
N VAL A 99 -5.01 -0.80 6.12
CA VAL A 99 -6.07 -1.24 7.05
C VAL A 99 -6.60 -2.60 6.64
N VAL A 100 -6.84 -2.82 5.35
CA VAL A 100 -7.35 -4.11 4.82
C VAL A 100 -6.34 -5.23 5.07
N ASP A 101 -5.05 -4.99 4.87
CA ASP A 101 -3.97 -5.96 5.14
C ASP A 101 -4.00 -6.45 6.60
N HIS A 102 -4.34 -5.58 7.56
CA HIS A 102 -4.47 -5.96 8.95
C HIS A 102 -5.61 -6.97 9.22
N TYR A 103 -6.71 -6.89 8.46
CA TYR A 103 -7.86 -7.78 8.60
C TYR A 103 -7.79 -9.02 7.72
N ASP A 104 -6.94 -9.01 6.70
CA ASP A 104 -6.76 -10.15 5.80
C ASP A 104 -5.89 -11.22 6.48
N LYS A 105 -6.49 -12.38 6.73
CA LYS A 105 -5.83 -13.56 7.32
C LYS A 105 -5.05 -14.38 6.29
N ARG A 106 -5.06 -13.97 5.02
CA ARG A 106 -4.35 -14.66 3.95
C ARG A 106 -2.89 -14.22 3.94
N ASN A 107 -1.99 -15.12 3.53
CA ASN A 107 -0.57 -14.79 3.40
C ASN A 107 -0.31 -13.93 2.14
N ASN A 108 -0.91 -12.73 2.09
CA ASN A 108 -0.90 -11.81 0.95
C ASN A 108 -0.09 -10.52 1.19
N GLU A 109 0.69 -10.47 2.26
CA GLU A 109 1.43 -9.27 2.67
C GLU A 109 2.30 -8.68 1.54
N THR A 110 2.93 -9.54 0.73
CA THR A 110 3.74 -9.12 -0.41
C THR A 110 2.92 -8.35 -1.45
N ASN A 111 1.67 -8.77 -1.69
CA ASN A 111 0.78 -8.11 -2.65
C ASN A 111 0.33 -6.74 -2.13
N TYR A 112 0.00 -6.62 -0.83
CA TYR A 112 -0.36 -5.33 -0.22
C TYR A 112 0.80 -4.35 -0.21
N ARG A 113 2.02 -4.81 0.07
CA ARG A 113 3.24 -3.99 -0.02
C ARG A 113 3.52 -3.52 -1.45
N ALA A 114 3.35 -4.40 -2.44
CA ALA A 114 3.49 -4.04 -3.84
C ALA A 114 2.42 -3.01 -4.24
N TYR A 115 1.15 -3.27 -3.90
CA TYR A 115 0.05 -2.34 -4.15
C TYR A 115 0.30 -0.96 -3.52
N ALA A 116 0.76 -0.90 -2.27
CA ALA A 116 1.07 0.35 -1.58
C ALA A 116 2.15 1.16 -2.31
N LYS A 117 3.20 0.50 -2.82
CA LYS A 117 4.24 1.18 -3.63
C LYS A 117 3.70 1.71 -4.95
N TRP A 118 2.91 0.90 -5.67
CA TRP A 118 2.35 1.29 -6.96
C TRP A 118 1.30 2.38 -6.83
N SER A 119 0.41 2.32 -5.85
CA SER A 119 -0.62 3.34 -5.63
C SER A 119 -0.01 4.68 -5.25
N LEU A 120 1.05 4.70 -4.45
CA LEU A 120 1.77 5.93 -4.12
C LEU A 120 2.53 6.50 -5.34
N GLY A 121 3.19 5.63 -6.12
CA GLY A 121 3.83 6.03 -7.38
C GLY A 121 2.83 6.60 -8.38
N LEU A 122 1.66 5.96 -8.52
CA LEU A 122 0.57 6.44 -9.37
C LEU A 122 0.04 7.80 -8.89
N ALA A 123 -0.18 7.97 -7.58
CA ALA A 123 -0.63 9.25 -7.01
C ALA A 123 0.36 10.37 -7.33
N ALA A 124 1.66 10.13 -7.16
CA ALA A 124 2.70 11.10 -7.48
C ALA A 124 2.73 11.45 -8.98
N ALA A 125 2.65 10.45 -9.86
CA ALA A 125 2.63 10.65 -11.31
C ALA A 125 1.40 11.47 -11.75
N LEU A 126 0.21 11.13 -11.23
CA LEU A 126 -1.03 11.85 -11.53
C LEU A 126 -0.98 13.30 -11.03
N LEU A 127 -0.37 13.55 -9.88
CA LEU A 127 -0.21 14.90 -9.36
C LEU A 127 0.73 15.74 -10.24
N VAL A 128 1.84 15.17 -10.70
CA VAL A 128 2.74 15.83 -11.66
C VAL A 128 2.01 16.15 -12.96
N LEU A 129 1.21 15.21 -13.49
CA LEU A 129 0.39 15.43 -14.68
C LEU A 129 -0.68 16.52 -14.47
N ALA A 130 -1.28 16.60 -13.27
CA ALA A 130 -2.23 17.64 -12.91
C ALA A 130 -1.59 19.03 -12.99
N PHE A 131 -0.39 19.22 -12.45
CA PHE A 131 0.34 20.46 -12.54
C PHE A 131 0.78 20.78 -13.98
N ALA A 132 1.20 19.79 -14.75
CA ALA A 132 1.52 19.99 -16.17
C ALA A 132 0.30 20.44 -16.97
N ALA A 133 -0.85 19.79 -16.77
CA ALA A 133 -2.11 20.17 -17.41
C ALA A 133 -2.56 21.59 -17.00
N HIS A 134 -2.40 21.94 -15.72
CA HIS A 134 -2.69 23.29 -15.22
C HIS A 134 -1.80 24.34 -15.90
N GLY A 135 -0.50 24.08 -16.01
CA GLY A 135 0.44 24.97 -16.70
C GLY A 135 0.10 25.17 -18.17
N ILE A 136 -0.29 24.11 -18.88
CA ILE A 136 -0.70 24.19 -20.28
C ILE A 136 -1.98 25.03 -20.42
N ASN A 137 -2.99 24.78 -19.59
CA ASN A 137 -4.26 25.52 -19.64
C ASN A 137 -4.09 27.01 -19.36
N ASN A 138 -3.12 27.39 -18.52
CA ASN A 138 -2.83 28.79 -18.23
C ASN A 138 -2.06 29.48 -19.36
N HIS A 139 -1.26 28.74 -20.13
CA HIS A 139 -0.48 29.31 -21.25
C HIS A 139 -1.26 29.33 -22.57
N TYR A 140 -2.21 28.42 -22.75
CA TYR A 140 -3.02 28.28 -23.96
C TYR A 140 -4.50 28.19 -23.58
N PRO A 141 -5.13 29.32 -23.13
CA PRO A 141 -6.56 29.32 -22.85
C PRO A 141 -7.33 29.06 -24.13
N ALA A 142 -8.27 28.08 -24.09
CA ALA A 142 -9.13 27.70 -25.21
C ALA A 142 -10.18 28.77 -25.51
#